data_ba7e6c3bd5d2ee30f93432d4208f99a5
#
_entry.id   ba7e6c3bd5d2ee30f93432d4208f99a5
#
_cell.length_a   1.000
_cell.length_b   1.000
_cell.length_c   1.000
_cell.angle_alpha   90.00
_cell.angle_beta   90.00
_cell.angle_gamma   90.00
#
_symmetry.space_group_name_H-M   'P 1'
#
loop_
_entity.id
_entity.type
_entity.pdbx_description
1 polymer ?
#
loop_
_entity_poly.entity_id
_entity_poly.type
_entity_poly.pdbx_seq_one_letter_code
_entity_poly.pdbx_strand_id
1 'polypeptide(L)'
;MKHKIIIINGPNLNLLGEREKEKYGNFSLKDVENDCLNFSKKNDMEVSFYQSNVEGELINFIQDSRDNFNGLIINAGGYTHTSVAIHDALKILKIPIIELHISNIYNR
;
A
#
# COMPACT_ATOMS: atom_id res chain seq x y z
N MET A 1 9.67 17.57 -13.47
CA MET A 1 8.80 17.54 -12.28
C MET A 1 8.64 16.10 -11.81
N LYS A 2 8.84 15.85 -10.51
CA LYS A 2 8.73 14.50 -9.96
C LYS A 2 7.28 14.08 -9.82
N HIS A 3 6.99 12.83 -10.16
CA HIS A 3 5.71 12.23 -9.85
C HIS A 3 5.70 11.77 -8.38
N LYS A 4 4.65 12.11 -7.67
CA LYS A 4 4.49 11.75 -6.26
C LYS A 4 3.55 10.56 -6.14
N ILE A 5 4.08 9.47 -5.59
CA ILE A 5 3.34 8.22 -5.42
C ILE A 5 3.23 7.91 -3.93
N ILE A 6 2.04 7.58 -3.48
CA ILE A 6 1.82 7.10 -2.12
C ILE A 6 1.62 5.58 -2.15
N ILE A 7 2.32 4.88 -1.27
CA ILE A 7 2.17 3.43 -1.09
C ILE A 7 1.63 3.18 0.31
N ILE A 8 0.49 2.51 0.38
CA ILE A 8 -0.21 2.27 1.64
C ILE A 8 -0.30 0.77 1.88
N ASN A 9 0.16 0.34 3.05
CA ASN A 9 0.17 -1.06 3.45
C ASN A 9 -0.74 -1.25 4.67
N GLY A 10 -1.63 -2.23 4.58
CA GLY A 10 -2.64 -2.50 5.60
C GLY A 10 -2.18 -3.41 6.73
N PRO A 11 -3.17 -3.97 7.46
CA PRO A 11 -2.91 -4.74 8.66
C PRO A 11 -1.99 -5.92 8.45
N ASN A 12 -1.16 -6.16 9.43
CA ASN A 12 -0.26 -7.31 9.52
C ASN A 12 0.91 -7.28 8.55
N LEU A 13 0.96 -6.32 7.63
CA LEU A 13 2.09 -6.21 6.71
C LEU A 13 3.36 -5.76 7.39
N ASN A 14 3.26 -5.14 8.57
CA ASN A 14 4.42 -4.86 9.42
C ASN A 14 5.13 -6.13 9.90
N LEU A 15 4.44 -7.27 9.85
CA LEU A 15 5.01 -8.58 10.24
C LEU A 15 5.47 -9.40 9.04
N LEU A 16 5.53 -8.80 7.87
CA LEU A 16 6.02 -9.48 6.67
C LEU A 16 7.43 -10.01 6.90
N GLY A 17 7.66 -11.27 6.52
CA GLY A 17 8.93 -11.94 6.76
C GLY A 17 8.99 -12.70 8.08
N GLU A 18 8.04 -12.47 8.99
CA GLU A 18 8.01 -13.11 10.32
C GLU A 18 6.95 -14.19 10.43
N ARG A 19 6.00 -14.24 9.49
CA ARG A 19 4.92 -15.24 9.50
C ARG A 19 4.78 -15.86 8.11
N GLU A 20 4.36 -17.14 8.09
CA GLU A 20 4.07 -17.83 6.83
C GLU A 20 5.18 -17.68 5.79
N LYS A 21 6.44 -17.88 6.21
CA LYS A 21 7.61 -17.69 5.33
C LYS A 21 7.55 -18.56 4.08
N GLU A 22 6.95 -19.74 4.19
CA GLU A 22 6.78 -20.65 3.06
C GLU A 22 5.89 -20.05 1.97
N LYS A 23 4.97 -19.18 2.37
CA LYS A 23 3.97 -18.60 1.49
C LYS A 23 4.40 -17.22 0.97
N TYR A 24 5.04 -16.41 1.83
CA TYR A 24 5.34 -15.00 1.54
C TYR A 24 6.83 -14.70 1.47
N GLY A 25 7.71 -15.68 1.77
CA GLY A 25 9.16 -15.47 1.73
C GLY A 25 9.72 -14.86 3.00
N ASN A 26 11.00 -14.50 2.95
CA ASN A 26 11.76 -14.00 4.11
C ASN A 26 11.92 -12.49 4.15
N PHE A 27 11.54 -11.78 3.12
CA PHE A 27 11.75 -10.34 3.07
C PHE A 27 10.77 -9.62 4.00
N SER A 28 11.23 -8.52 4.59
CA SER A 28 10.43 -7.69 5.49
C SER A 28 9.76 -6.55 4.72
N LEU A 29 8.81 -5.89 5.37
CA LEU A 29 8.21 -4.69 4.81
C LEU A 29 9.27 -3.59 4.59
N LYS A 30 10.27 -3.51 5.49
CA LYS A 30 11.37 -2.55 5.35
C LYS A 30 12.18 -2.82 4.08
N ASP A 31 12.39 -4.09 3.73
CA ASP A 31 13.06 -4.45 2.49
C ASP A 31 12.27 -3.96 1.27
N VAL A 32 10.95 -4.12 1.31
CA VAL A 32 10.06 -3.64 0.26
C VAL A 32 10.14 -2.11 0.14
N GLU A 33 10.10 -1.43 1.28
CA GLU A 33 10.21 0.03 1.30
C GLU A 33 11.53 0.49 0.68
N ASN A 34 12.64 -0.13 1.06
CA ASN A 34 13.95 0.22 0.51
C ASN A 34 14.01 0.02 -1.00
N ASP A 35 13.43 -1.07 -1.51
CA ASP A 35 13.39 -1.32 -2.95
C ASP A 35 12.56 -0.26 -3.67
N CYS A 36 11.43 0.13 -3.11
CA CYS A 36 10.60 1.18 -3.68
C CYS A 36 11.31 2.53 -3.70
N LEU A 37 12.02 2.87 -2.62
CA LEU A 37 12.76 4.13 -2.54
C LEU A 37 13.92 4.14 -3.55
N ASN A 38 14.63 3.03 -3.70
CA ASN A 38 15.72 2.93 -4.68
C ASN A 38 15.19 3.08 -6.11
N PHE A 39 14.08 2.42 -6.42
CA PHE A 39 13.44 2.53 -7.73
C PHE A 39 13.02 3.97 -8.00
N SER A 40 12.42 4.63 -7.01
CA SER A 40 11.93 6.00 -7.18
C SER A 40 13.05 6.98 -7.49
N LYS A 41 14.21 6.82 -6.85
CA LYS A 41 15.38 7.68 -7.12
C LYS A 41 15.87 7.56 -8.54
N LYS A 42 15.80 6.36 -9.12
CA LYS A 42 16.25 6.10 -10.49
C LYS A 42 15.27 6.57 -11.55
N ASN A 43 14.03 6.81 -11.18
CA ASN A 43 12.94 7.06 -12.12
C ASN A 43 12.25 8.41 -11.92
N ASP A 44 12.93 9.34 -11.25
CA ASP A 44 12.44 10.70 -11.01
C ASP A 44 11.05 10.72 -10.36
N MET A 45 10.90 9.89 -9.32
CA MET A 45 9.67 9.77 -8.54
C MET A 45 9.94 10.08 -7.09
N GLU A 46 8.93 10.59 -6.40
CA GLU A 46 8.95 10.76 -4.95
C GLU A 46 7.93 9.80 -4.36
N VAL A 47 8.39 8.89 -3.50
CA VAL A 47 7.53 7.87 -2.91
C VAL A 47 7.38 8.13 -1.42
N SER A 48 6.12 8.14 -0.96
CA SER A 48 5.79 8.10 0.47
C SER A 48 5.25 6.71 0.78
N PHE A 49 5.80 6.07 1.81
CA PHE A 49 5.53 4.68 2.13
C PHE A 49 4.96 4.59 3.54
N TYR A 50 3.75 4.07 3.67
CA TYR A 50 3.03 3.99 4.94
C TYR A 50 2.55 2.58 5.22
N GLN A 51 2.35 2.29 6.49
CA GLN A 51 1.74 1.06 6.96
C GLN A 51 0.90 1.37 8.19
N SER A 52 -0.28 0.75 8.30
CA SER A 52 -1.09 0.84 9.51
C SER A 52 -1.97 -0.38 9.66
N ASN A 53 -2.22 -0.75 10.90
CA ASN A 53 -3.21 -1.77 11.27
C ASN A 53 -4.59 -1.15 11.52
N VAL A 54 -4.69 0.17 11.49
CA VAL A 54 -5.91 0.90 11.86
C VAL A 54 -6.64 1.35 10.61
N GLU A 55 -7.85 0.85 10.43
CA GLU A 55 -8.65 1.15 9.24
C GLU A 55 -8.83 2.66 9.01
N GLY A 56 -9.13 3.41 10.06
CA GLY A 56 -9.31 4.85 9.96
C GLY A 56 -8.05 5.59 9.50
N GLU A 57 -6.87 5.14 9.94
CA GLU A 57 -5.61 5.70 9.46
C GLU A 57 -5.41 5.45 7.97
N LEU A 58 -5.74 4.25 7.52
CA LEU A 58 -5.64 3.93 6.09
C LEU A 58 -6.54 4.82 5.26
N ILE A 59 -7.75 5.06 5.74
CA ILE A 59 -8.70 5.96 5.09
C ILE A 59 -8.13 7.38 5.05
N ASN A 60 -7.51 7.85 6.14
CA ASN A 60 -6.91 9.17 6.18
C ASN A 60 -5.78 9.32 5.16
N PHE A 61 -4.93 8.30 5.00
CA PHE A 61 -3.90 8.30 3.97
C PHE A 61 -4.51 8.38 2.56
N ILE A 62 -5.59 7.62 2.33
CA ILE A 62 -6.28 7.64 1.03
C ILE A 62 -6.83 9.05 0.75
N GLN A 63 -7.49 9.65 1.73
CA GLN A 63 -8.04 10.99 1.58
C GLN A 63 -6.96 12.04 1.32
N ASP A 64 -5.83 11.92 2.02
CA ASP A 64 -4.71 12.83 1.85
C ASP A 64 -4.09 12.75 0.45
N SER A 65 -4.14 11.58 -0.16
CA SER A 65 -3.57 11.38 -1.50
C SER A 65 -4.33 12.15 -2.59
N ARG A 66 -5.55 12.53 -2.30
CA ARG A 66 -6.47 13.13 -3.27
C ARG A 66 -5.89 14.36 -3.96
N ASP A 67 -5.26 15.25 -3.19
CA ASP A 67 -4.75 16.51 -3.69
C ASP A 67 -3.22 16.61 -3.69
N ASN A 68 -2.54 15.63 -3.09
CA ASN A 68 -1.11 15.72 -2.84
C ASN A 68 -0.27 14.71 -3.61
N PHE A 69 -0.89 13.76 -4.29
CA PHE A 69 -0.18 12.69 -5.00
C PHE A 69 -0.71 12.49 -6.40
N ASN A 70 0.13 11.93 -7.27
CA ASN A 70 -0.20 11.64 -8.66
C ASN A 70 -0.69 10.21 -8.86
N GLY A 71 -0.44 9.33 -7.92
CA GLY A 71 -0.89 7.94 -7.98
C GLY A 71 -0.83 7.29 -6.60
N LEU A 72 -1.59 6.20 -6.44
CA LEU A 72 -1.70 5.48 -5.19
C LEU A 72 -1.57 3.99 -5.44
N ILE A 73 -0.74 3.34 -4.63
CA ILE A 73 -0.61 1.89 -4.61
C ILE A 73 -1.03 1.42 -3.23
N ILE A 74 -1.95 0.47 -3.16
CA ILE A 74 -2.46 -0.01 -1.87
C ILE A 74 -2.48 -1.53 -1.80
N ASN A 75 -1.99 -2.05 -0.68
CA ASN A 75 -2.20 -3.42 -0.25
C ASN A 75 -2.99 -3.35 1.05
N ALA A 76 -4.30 -3.51 0.97
CA ALA A 76 -5.18 -3.35 2.13
C ALA A 76 -5.15 -4.54 3.09
N GLY A 77 -4.41 -5.61 2.75
CA GLY A 77 -4.36 -6.81 3.58
C GLY A 77 -5.74 -7.45 3.72
N GLY A 78 -6.10 -7.84 4.94
CA GLY A 78 -7.40 -8.45 5.20
C GLY A 78 -8.59 -7.56 4.88
N TYR A 79 -8.42 -6.24 4.92
CA TYR A 79 -9.49 -5.32 4.58
C TYR A 79 -9.91 -5.38 3.11
N THR A 80 -9.13 -6.00 2.25
CA THR A 80 -9.55 -6.25 0.86
C THR A 80 -10.90 -6.95 0.80
N HIS A 81 -11.17 -7.85 1.75
CA HIS A 81 -12.41 -8.64 1.78
C HIS A 81 -13.52 -8.02 2.63
N THR A 82 -13.18 -7.14 3.55
CA THR A 82 -14.11 -6.73 4.61
C THR A 82 -14.42 -5.24 4.69
N SER A 83 -13.54 -4.38 4.20
CA SER A 83 -13.70 -2.95 4.41
C SER A 83 -14.43 -2.26 3.27
N VAL A 84 -15.72 -2.04 3.48
CA VAL A 84 -16.52 -1.18 2.61
C VAL A 84 -16.00 0.25 2.68
N ALA A 85 -15.56 0.69 3.86
CA ALA A 85 -15.10 2.06 4.06
C ALA A 85 -13.84 2.38 3.25
N ILE A 86 -12.88 1.45 3.19
CA ILE A 86 -11.68 1.64 2.38
C ILE A 86 -12.05 1.68 0.89
N HIS A 87 -12.89 0.76 0.43
CA HIS A 87 -13.32 0.76 -0.97
C HIS A 87 -14.05 2.05 -1.34
N ASP A 88 -14.89 2.56 -0.44
CA ASP A 88 -15.59 3.81 -0.66
C ASP A 88 -14.62 5.00 -0.75
N ALA A 89 -13.62 5.03 0.12
CA ALA A 89 -12.59 6.08 0.08
C ALA A 89 -11.81 6.08 -1.24
N LEU A 90 -11.48 4.89 -1.74
CA LEU A 90 -10.77 4.76 -3.02
C LEU A 90 -11.60 5.27 -4.19
N LYS A 91 -12.92 5.10 -4.14
CA LYS A 91 -13.82 5.58 -5.20
C LYS A 91 -13.87 7.10 -5.34
N ILE A 92 -13.49 7.82 -4.29
CA ILE A 92 -13.47 9.28 -4.31
C ILE A 92 -12.29 9.82 -5.13
N LEU A 93 -11.23 9.01 -5.25
CA LEU A 93 -10.00 9.44 -5.90
C LEU A 93 -10.15 9.50 -7.42
N LYS A 94 -9.49 10.52 -8.01
CA LYS A 94 -9.38 10.66 -9.46
C LYS A 94 -8.00 10.30 -9.97
N ILE A 95 -7.04 10.11 -9.07
CA ILE A 95 -5.69 9.67 -9.44
C ILE A 95 -5.69 8.17 -9.74
N PRO A 96 -4.74 7.68 -10.54
CA PRO A 96 -4.60 6.24 -10.79
C PRO A 96 -4.37 5.45 -9.50
N ILE A 97 -5.01 4.30 -9.40
CA ILE A 97 -4.92 3.42 -8.23
C ILE A 97 -4.49 2.03 -8.70
N ILE A 98 -3.48 1.48 -8.01
CA ILE A 98 -3.07 0.10 -8.19
C ILE A 98 -3.29 -0.63 -6.87
N GLU A 99 -4.08 -1.71 -6.92
CA GLU A 99 -4.33 -2.57 -5.76
C GLU A 99 -3.43 -3.80 -5.87
N LEU A 100 -2.62 -4.03 -4.85
CA LEU A 100 -1.67 -5.15 -4.80
C LEU A 100 -2.08 -6.16 -3.74
N HIS A 101 -1.73 -7.42 -4.01
CA HIS A 101 -1.92 -8.52 -3.07
C HIS A 101 -0.70 -9.42 -3.14
N ILE A 102 -0.18 -9.84 -1.97
CA ILE A 102 0.97 -10.75 -1.90
C ILE A 102 0.54 -12.18 -2.19
N SER A 103 -0.69 -12.54 -1.79
CA SER A 103 -1.26 -13.85 -2.07
C SER A 103 -2.52 -13.71 -2.93
N ASN A 104 -2.93 -14.82 -3.57
CA ASN A 104 -4.17 -14.82 -4.34
C ASN A 104 -5.36 -14.62 -3.41
N ILE A 105 -6.06 -13.51 -3.55
CA ILE A 105 -7.19 -13.15 -2.69
C ILE A 105 -8.37 -14.12 -2.81
N TYR A 106 -8.47 -14.84 -3.92
CA TYR A 106 -9.53 -15.80 -4.14
C TYR A 106 -9.27 -17.15 -3.46
N ASN A 107 -8.06 -17.36 -2.96
CA ASN A 107 -7.66 -18.58 -2.25
C ASN A 107 -7.50 -18.39 -0.74
N ARG A 108 -7.90 -17.26 -0.23
CA ARG A 108 -7.82 -16.98 1.21
C ARG A 108 -8.96 -17.61 1.97
#